data_4b191ceb5feb2c553f99ea289fb86487
#
_entry.id   4b191ceb5feb2c553f99ea289fb86487
#
_cell.length_a   1.000
_cell.length_b   1.000
_cell.length_c   1.000
_cell.angle_alpha   90.00
_cell.angle_beta   90.00
_cell.angle_gamma   90.00
#
_symmetry.space_group_name_H-M   'P 1'
#
loop_
_entity.id
_entity.type
_entity.pdbx_description
1 polymer ?
#
loop_
_entity_poly.entity_id
_entity_poly.type
_entity_poly.pdbx_seq_one_letter_code
_entity_poly.pdbx_strand_id
1 'polypeptide(L)'
;NEALRRKVRSLLAEEGFRMEDLVIMTRPPAWKYAHVLLPGSGELRRVVVFADTAAKLTEDELLAVIASQAARIKFHHGPWRIALSAAGGFITCAVLGWAANTPVFFEGLGFSPILTVMQPGTHAGFAMAAAVIAFPIVFFPLRALNNFIIRQLRYAADRCGAAKMG
;
A
#
# COMPACT_ATOMS: atom_id res chain seq x y z
N ASN A 1 -24.42 7.88 21.28
CA ASN A 1 -23.56 8.68 22.14
C ASN A 1 -23.24 10.02 21.44
N GLU A 2 -24.01 11.06 21.74
CA GLU A 2 -23.91 12.38 21.12
C GLU A 2 -22.56 13.09 21.43
N ALA A 3 -22.00 12.80 22.60
CA ALA A 3 -20.72 13.36 23.01
C ALA A 3 -19.57 12.86 22.12
N LEU A 4 -19.51 11.54 21.88
CA LEU A 4 -18.54 10.93 20.98
C LEU A 4 -18.68 11.47 19.56
N ARG A 5 -19.92 11.61 19.07
CA ARG A 5 -20.18 12.13 17.72
C ARG A 5 -19.67 13.56 17.54
N ARG A 6 -19.81 14.41 18.57
CA ARG A 6 -19.24 15.77 18.56
C ARG A 6 -17.72 15.77 18.54
N LYS A 7 -17.08 14.96 19.40
CA LYS A 7 -15.61 14.84 19.44
C LYS A 7 -15.04 14.33 18.11
N VAL A 8 -15.65 13.31 17.50
CA VAL A 8 -15.23 12.80 16.19
C VAL A 8 -15.40 13.85 15.09
N ARG A 9 -16.50 14.62 15.14
CA ARG A 9 -16.73 15.69 14.16
C ARG A 9 -15.70 16.81 14.27
N SER A 10 -15.36 17.27 15.48
CA SER A 10 -14.32 18.30 15.69
C SER A 10 -12.94 17.80 15.21
N LEU A 11 -12.58 16.56 15.55
CA LEU A 11 -11.33 15.95 15.15
C LEU A 11 -11.20 15.83 13.61
N LEU A 12 -12.25 15.41 12.92
CA LEU A 12 -12.25 15.34 11.46
C LEU A 12 -12.21 16.72 10.80
N ALA A 13 -12.89 17.71 11.39
CA ALA A 13 -12.86 19.08 10.90
C ALA A 13 -11.45 19.69 10.98
N GLU A 14 -10.69 19.42 12.02
CA GLU A 14 -9.28 19.81 12.14
C GLU A 14 -8.39 19.19 11.04
N GLU A 15 -8.73 17.99 10.58
CA GLU A 15 -8.03 17.32 9.47
C GLU A 15 -8.50 17.79 8.08
N GLY A 16 -9.50 18.67 8.02
CA GLY A 16 -10.07 19.18 6.78
C GLY A 16 -11.14 18.25 6.19
N PHE A 17 -11.72 17.35 7.00
CA PHE A 17 -12.79 16.47 6.57
C PHE A 17 -14.12 16.84 7.21
N ARG A 18 -15.20 16.68 6.45
CA ARG A 18 -16.57 16.80 6.93
C ARG A 18 -17.14 15.44 7.27
N MET A 19 -17.60 15.25 8.50
CA MET A 19 -18.28 14.03 8.89
C MET A 19 -19.72 14.03 8.36
N GLU A 20 -20.03 13.08 7.48
CA GLU A 20 -21.39 12.83 7.00
C GLU A 20 -22.20 12.11 8.08
N ASP A 21 -21.70 10.99 8.56
CA ASP A 21 -22.35 10.18 9.57
C ASP A 21 -21.36 9.31 10.36
N LEU A 22 -21.78 8.85 11.54
CA LEU A 22 -21.09 7.87 12.37
C LEU A 22 -21.96 6.62 12.48
N VAL A 23 -21.49 5.52 11.92
CA VAL A 23 -22.22 4.26 11.87
C VAL A 23 -21.45 3.20 12.65
N ILE A 24 -22.14 2.48 13.52
CA ILE A 24 -21.62 1.30 14.19
C ILE A 24 -22.20 0.06 13.49
N MET A 25 -21.35 -0.83 12.99
CA MET A 25 -21.77 -2.03 12.30
C MET A 25 -21.04 -3.27 12.78
N THR A 26 -21.66 -4.43 12.57
CA THR A 26 -21.01 -5.70 12.81
C THR A 26 -19.91 -5.93 11.76
N ARG A 27 -18.77 -6.46 12.19
CA ARG A 27 -17.62 -6.70 11.32
C ARG A 27 -17.89 -7.86 10.35
N PRO A 28 -17.78 -7.63 9.02
CA PRO A 28 -17.78 -8.73 8.05
C PRO A 28 -16.51 -9.59 8.17
N PRO A 29 -16.57 -10.91 7.91
CA PRO A 29 -15.41 -11.81 8.00
C PRO A 29 -14.22 -11.38 7.14
N ALA A 30 -14.48 -10.78 5.99
CA ALA A 30 -13.45 -10.28 5.07
C ALA A 30 -12.61 -9.12 5.66
N TRP A 31 -13.09 -8.42 6.68
CA TRP A 31 -12.47 -7.23 7.26
C TRP A 31 -11.92 -7.46 8.67
N LYS A 32 -11.43 -8.65 8.90
CA LYS A 32 -10.93 -9.12 10.21
C LYS A 32 -9.94 -8.18 10.90
N TYR A 33 -9.14 -7.43 10.15
CA TYR A 33 -8.10 -6.55 10.68
C TYR A 33 -8.45 -5.05 10.62
N ALA A 34 -9.63 -4.71 10.13
CA ALA A 34 -10.08 -3.32 10.13
C ALA A 34 -10.71 -2.97 11.49
N HIS A 35 -10.32 -1.84 12.06
CA HIS A 35 -10.86 -1.33 13.33
C HIS A 35 -11.90 -0.23 13.07
N VAL A 36 -11.53 0.73 12.24
CA VAL A 36 -12.35 1.86 11.81
C VAL A 36 -12.13 2.06 10.32
N LEU A 37 -13.16 2.47 9.61
CA LEU A 37 -13.10 2.84 8.20
C LEU A 37 -13.64 4.25 8.02
N LEU A 38 -13.03 4.98 7.11
CA LEU A 38 -13.44 6.34 6.72
C LEU A 38 -13.75 6.36 5.21
N PRO A 39 -14.79 5.64 4.75
CA PRO A 39 -15.22 5.70 3.36
C PRO A 39 -15.75 7.09 3.03
N GLY A 40 -15.57 7.50 1.78
CA GLY A 40 -16.06 8.76 1.27
C GLY A 40 -15.20 9.31 0.14
N SER A 41 -15.66 10.36 -0.50
CA SER A 41 -14.98 11.03 -1.60
C SER A 41 -14.73 12.50 -1.24
N GLY A 42 -13.57 13.02 -1.63
CA GLY A 42 -13.18 14.39 -1.32
C GLY A 42 -13.09 14.66 0.19
N GLU A 43 -13.73 15.71 0.64
CA GLU A 43 -13.76 16.13 2.05
C GLU A 43 -14.82 15.40 2.87
N LEU A 44 -15.86 14.85 2.22
CA LEU A 44 -16.97 14.21 2.91
C LEU A 44 -16.62 12.78 3.30
N ARG A 45 -16.70 12.48 4.60
CA ARG A 45 -16.33 11.18 5.15
C ARG A 45 -17.44 10.62 6.04
N ARG A 46 -17.71 9.34 5.84
CA ARG A 46 -18.52 8.55 6.77
C ARG A 46 -17.59 7.80 7.71
N VAL A 47 -17.89 7.82 9.00
CA VAL A 47 -17.09 7.07 9.99
C VAL A 47 -17.82 5.77 10.27
N VAL A 48 -17.16 4.65 9.96
CA VAL A 48 -17.67 3.31 10.25
C VAL A 48 -16.80 2.69 11.34
N VAL A 49 -17.40 2.44 12.49
CA VAL A 49 -16.76 1.78 13.63
C VAL A 49 -17.34 0.38 13.76
N PHE A 50 -16.49 -0.62 13.96
CA PHE A 50 -16.97 -1.98 14.20
C PHE A 50 -17.36 -2.16 15.66
N ALA A 51 -18.49 -2.84 15.91
CA ALA A 51 -19.07 -3.01 17.25
C ALA A 51 -18.10 -3.69 18.23
N ASP A 52 -17.32 -4.66 17.76
CA ASP A 52 -16.30 -5.35 18.56
C ASP A 52 -15.09 -4.45 18.89
N THR A 53 -14.80 -3.46 18.04
CA THR A 53 -13.77 -2.44 18.30
C THR A 53 -14.29 -1.41 19.31
N ALA A 54 -15.53 -0.95 19.12
CA ALA A 54 -16.17 -0.01 20.04
C ALA A 54 -16.35 -0.58 21.46
N ALA A 55 -16.50 -1.91 21.59
CA ALA A 55 -16.61 -2.57 22.88
C ALA A 55 -15.25 -2.77 23.59
N LYS A 56 -14.15 -2.76 22.88
CA LYS A 56 -12.80 -3.06 23.41
C LYS A 56 -11.98 -1.81 23.70
N LEU A 57 -12.23 -0.73 23.00
CA LEU A 57 -11.44 0.50 23.10
C LEU A 57 -12.17 1.54 23.96
N THR A 58 -11.39 2.31 24.70
CA THR A 58 -11.86 3.52 25.36
C THR A 58 -12.18 4.61 24.34
N GLU A 59 -12.93 5.65 24.76
CA GLU A 59 -13.26 6.77 23.85
C GLU A 59 -12.01 7.42 23.26
N ASP A 60 -10.96 7.62 24.07
CA ASP A 60 -9.74 8.28 23.65
C ASP A 60 -8.91 7.40 22.69
N GLU A 61 -8.83 6.11 22.95
CA GLU A 61 -8.22 5.15 22.03
C GLU A 61 -8.96 5.10 20.68
N LEU A 62 -10.28 5.14 20.70
CA LEU A 62 -11.10 5.18 19.50
C LEU A 62 -10.84 6.46 18.69
N LEU A 63 -10.76 7.62 19.36
CA LEU A 63 -10.41 8.89 18.73
C LEU A 63 -9.01 8.85 18.11
N ALA A 64 -8.02 8.25 18.79
CA ALA A 64 -6.67 8.07 18.27
C ALA A 64 -6.65 7.22 16.99
N VAL A 65 -7.42 6.12 16.96
CA VAL A 65 -7.56 5.28 15.77
C VAL A 65 -8.22 6.06 14.62
N ILE A 66 -9.26 6.85 14.90
CA ILE A 66 -9.92 7.67 13.87
C ILE A 66 -8.96 8.73 13.34
N ALA A 67 -8.19 9.41 14.21
CA ALA A 67 -7.19 10.40 13.83
C ALA A 67 -6.11 9.80 12.94
N SER A 68 -5.58 8.63 13.28
CA SER A 68 -4.57 7.94 12.46
C SER A 68 -5.11 7.56 11.08
N GLN A 69 -6.36 7.14 10.98
CA GLN A 69 -7.01 6.85 9.69
C GLN A 69 -7.24 8.12 8.86
N ALA A 70 -7.66 9.22 9.48
CA ALA A 70 -7.81 10.51 8.81
C ALA A 70 -6.47 11.01 8.25
N ALA A 71 -5.39 10.94 9.04
CA ALA A 71 -4.05 11.28 8.61
C ALA A 71 -3.58 10.44 7.40
N ARG A 72 -3.87 9.14 7.38
CA ARG A 72 -3.55 8.26 6.23
C ARG A 72 -4.23 8.68 4.93
N ILE A 73 -5.45 9.17 5.03
CA ILE A 73 -6.19 9.68 3.87
C ILE A 73 -5.60 11.01 3.43
N LYS A 74 -5.34 11.93 4.36
CA LYS A 74 -4.76 13.25 4.10
C LYS A 74 -3.41 13.15 3.39
N PHE A 75 -2.54 12.23 3.80
CA PHE A 75 -1.26 11.97 3.17
C PHE A 75 -1.35 11.14 1.88
N HIS A 76 -2.55 10.90 1.35
CA HIS A 76 -2.77 10.15 0.10
C HIS A 76 -2.05 8.79 0.06
N HIS A 77 -2.00 8.07 1.18
CA HIS A 77 -1.28 6.80 1.28
C HIS A 77 -1.80 5.73 0.28
N GLY A 78 -3.09 5.76 -0.08
CA GLY A 78 -3.67 4.85 -1.07
C GLY A 78 -3.08 5.03 -2.46
N PRO A 79 -3.25 6.19 -3.10
CA PRO A 79 -2.68 6.49 -4.42
C PRO A 79 -1.17 6.33 -4.47
N TRP A 80 -0.45 6.75 -3.42
CA TRP A 80 1.00 6.62 -3.33
C TRP A 80 1.48 5.16 -3.33
N ARG A 81 0.76 4.28 -2.63
CA ARG A 81 1.04 2.83 -2.65
C ARG A 81 0.85 2.22 -4.03
N ILE A 82 -0.20 2.62 -4.74
CA ILE A 82 -0.47 2.14 -6.11
C ILE A 82 0.63 2.63 -7.05
N ALA A 83 0.98 3.92 -7.00
CA ALA A 83 2.03 4.50 -7.82
C ALA A 83 3.39 3.82 -7.57
N LEU A 84 3.75 3.59 -6.31
CA LEU A 84 5.00 2.94 -5.94
C LEU A 84 5.05 1.47 -6.41
N SER A 85 3.93 0.75 -6.30
CA SER A 85 3.83 -0.63 -6.80
C SER A 85 3.89 -0.70 -8.32
N ALA A 86 3.24 0.22 -9.02
CA ALA A 86 3.29 0.32 -10.48
C ALA A 86 4.70 0.67 -10.97
N ALA A 87 5.37 1.63 -10.31
CA ALA A 87 6.76 1.98 -10.61
C ALA A 87 7.70 0.78 -10.40
N GLY A 88 7.55 0.04 -9.31
CA GLY A 88 8.32 -1.18 -9.06
C GLY A 88 8.09 -2.25 -10.12
N GLY A 89 6.85 -2.46 -10.53
CA GLY A 89 6.52 -3.36 -11.65
C GLY A 89 7.15 -2.92 -12.95
N PHE A 90 7.04 -1.63 -13.29
CA PHE A 90 7.65 -1.07 -14.50
C PHE A 90 9.18 -1.23 -14.51
N ILE A 91 9.86 -0.93 -13.40
CA ILE A 91 11.31 -1.12 -13.26
C ILE A 91 11.68 -2.59 -13.45
N THR A 92 10.92 -3.50 -12.84
CA THR A 92 11.14 -4.95 -13.00
C THR A 92 11.04 -5.36 -14.48
N CYS A 93 9.98 -4.94 -15.18
CA CYS A 93 9.81 -5.25 -16.59
C CYS A 93 10.90 -4.60 -17.46
N ALA A 94 11.31 -3.37 -17.16
CA ALA A 94 12.38 -2.69 -17.90
C ALA A 94 13.74 -3.40 -17.73
N VAL A 95 14.09 -3.80 -16.51
CA VAL A 95 15.34 -4.52 -16.22
C VAL A 95 15.34 -5.89 -16.91
N LEU A 96 14.23 -6.64 -16.82
CA LEU A 96 14.13 -7.94 -17.48
C LEU A 96 14.14 -7.81 -19.01
N GLY A 97 13.46 -6.79 -19.55
CA GLY A 97 13.48 -6.50 -20.99
C GLY A 97 14.87 -6.11 -21.47
N TRP A 98 15.60 -5.29 -20.71
CA TRP A 98 16.99 -4.95 -21.01
C TRP A 98 17.89 -6.21 -20.95
N ALA A 99 17.79 -7.00 -19.90
CA ALA A 99 18.55 -8.23 -19.72
C ALA A 99 18.28 -9.22 -20.86
N ALA A 100 17.03 -9.40 -21.26
CA ALA A 100 16.62 -10.27 -22.36
C ALA A 100 17.20 -9.84 -23.74
N ASN A 101 17.58 -8.58 -23.90
CA ASN A 101 18.19 -8.06 -25.13
C ASN A 101 19.73 -7.94 -25.03
N THR A 102 20.34 -8.33 -23.92
CA THR A 102 21.78 -8.16 -23.68
C THR A 102 22.50 -9.52 -23.82
N PRO A 103 23.36 -9.71 -24.83
CA PRO A 103 24.08 -10.99 -25.02
C PRO A 103 24.89 -11.42 -23.80
N VAL A 104 25.57 -10.48 -23.15
CA VAL A 104 26.39 -10.72 -21.94
C VAL A 104 25.58 -11.37 -20.80
N PHE A 105 24.27 -11.07 -20.70
CA PHE A 105 23.40 -11.68 -19.72
C PHE A 105 23.22 -13.19 -19.99
N PHE A 106 23.07 -13.59 -21.24
CA PHE A 106 22.96 -15.00 -21.64
C PHE A 106 24.27 -15.76 -21.49
N GLU A 107 25.40 -15.12 -21.83
CA GLU A 107 26.73 -15.69 -21.61
C GLU A 107 26.98 -15.92 -20.11
N GLY A 108 26.61 -14.99 -19.25
CA GLY A 108 26.69 -15.13 -17.80
C GLY A 108 25.82 -16.25 -17.23
N LEU A 109 24.75 -16.65 -17.92
CA LEU A 109 23.92 -17.81 -17.58
C LEU A 109 24.45 -19.13 -18.19
N GLY A 110 25.59 -19.10 -18.90
CA GLY A 110 26.20 -20.27 -19.49
C GLY A 110 25.68 -20.65 -20.89
N PHE A 111 24.92 -19.77 -21.54
CA PHE A 111 24.46 -19.98 -22.91
C PHE A 111 25.58 -19.58 -23.89
N SER A 112 25.90 -20.48 -24.83
CA SER A 112 26.90 -20.19 -25.87
C SER A 112 26.37 -19.12 -26.83
N PRO A 113 27.19 -18.12 -27.22
CA PRO A 113 26.80 -17.06 -28.15
C PRO A 113 26.36 -17.60 -29.53
N ILE A 114 26.80 -18.79 -29.91
CA ILE A 114 26.43 -19.45 -31.17
C ILE A 114 24.92 -19.78 -31.21
N LEU A 115 24.30 -20.12 -30.08
CA LEU A 115 22.86 -20.43 -30.00
C LEU A 115 21.99 -19.19 -30.11
N THR A 116 22.54 -18.03 -29.75
CA THR A 116 21.82 -16.77 -29.77
C THR A 116 21.75 -16.10 -31.14
N VAL A 117 22.68 -16.46 -32.06
CA VAL A 117 22.79 -15.82 -33.39
C VAL A 117 22.07 -16.61 -34.49
N MET A 118 21.87 -17.92 -34.34
CA MET A 118 21.46 -18.77 -35.46
C MET A 118 19.98 -18.97 -35.73
N GLN A 119 19.06 -18.59 -34.82
CA GLN A 119 17.63 -18.73 -35.07
C GLN A 119 16.78 -17.62 -34.42
N PRO A 120 16.14 -16.76 -35.21
CA PRO A 120 15.34 -15.62 -34.68
C PRO A 120 14.14 -15.99 -33.79
N GLY A 121 13.67 -17.23 -33.84
CA GLY A 121 12.54 -17.70 -33.02
C GLY A 121 12.94 -18.32 -31.66
N THR A 122 14.19 -18.76 -31.50
CA THR A 122 14.67 -19.40 -30.28
C THR A 122 14.92 -18.41 -29.15
N HIS A 123 15.18 -17.14 -29.49
CA HIS A 123 15.45 -16.08 -28.51
C HIS A 123 14.29 -15.85 -27.54
N ALA A 124 13.05 -15.95 -28.00
CA ALA A 124 11.87 -15.70 -27.14
C ALA A 124 11.75 -16.74 -26.01
N GLY A 125 12.03 -18.02 -26.28
CA GLY A 125 11.97 -19.09 -25.29
C GLY A 125 13.08 -18.94 -24.24
N PHE A 126 14.31 -18.69 -24.68
CA PHE A 126 15.45 -18.48 -23.78
C PHE A 126 15.30 -17.19 -22.98
N ALA A 127 14.84 -16.10 -23.60
CA ALA A 127 14.56 -14.85 -22.91
C ALA A 127 13.48 -15.02 -21.82
N MET A 128 12.45 -15.80 -22.09
CA MET A 128 11.41 -16.11 -21.12
C MET A 128 11.94 -16.95 -19.95
N ALA A 129 12.73 -17.97 -20.21
CA ALA A 129 13.37 -18.78 -19.18
C ALA A 129 14.31 -17.94 -18.31
N ALA A 130 15.17 -17.13 -18.93
CA ALA A 130 16.06 -16.20 -18.24
C ALA A 130 15.31 -15.16 -17.40
N ALA A 131 14.20 -14.62 -17.92
CA ALA A 131 13.34 -13.69 -17.19
C ALA A 131 12.72 -14.35 -15.95
N VAL A 132 12.26 -15.59 -16.02
CA VAL A 132 11.72 -16.34 -14.87
C VAL A 132 12.77 -16.53 -13.79
N ILE A 133 14.02 -16.83 -14.16
CA ILE A 133 15.13 -17.00 -13.23
C ILE A 133 15.57 -15.66 -12.61
N ALA A 134 15.64 -14.61 -13.41
CA ALA A 134 16.06 -13.28 -12.96
C ALA A 134 14.96 -12.51 -12.20
N PHE A 135 13.69 -12.83 -12.45
CA PHE A 135 12.55 -12.16 -11.81
C PHE A 135 12.64 -12.06 -10.28
N PRO A 136 12.91 -13.16 -9.54
CA PRO A 136 13.03 -13.07 -8.09
C PRO A 136 14.16 -12.13 -7.64
N ILE A 137 15.29 -12.14 -8.34
CA ILE A 137 16.49 -11.36 -8.00
C ILE A 137 16.19 -9.86 -8.06
N VAL A 138 15.41 -9.43 -9.05
CA VAL A 138 15.00 -8.02 -9.22
C VAL A 138 13.80 -7.69 -8.33
N PHE A 139 12.82 -8.58 -8.29
CA PHE A 139 11.54 -8.34 -7.62
C PHE A 139 11.66 -8.28 -6.09
N PHE A 140 12.46 -9.17 -5.46
CA PHE A 140 12.58 -9.22 -4.01
C PHE A 140 13.16 -7.93 -3.40
N PRO A 141 14.27 -7.36 -3.87
CA PRO A 141 14.80 -6.10 -3.37
C PRO A 141 13.82 -4.94 -3.55
N LEU A 142 13.17 -4.85 -4.71
CA LEU A 142 12.19 -3.80 -4.98
C LEU A 142 10.96 -3.92 -4.06
N ARG A 143 10.50 -5.14 -3.81
CA ARG A 143 9.41 -5.40 -2.86
C ARG A 143 9.81 -5.07 -1.43
N ALA A 144 11.03 -5.39 -1.02
CA ALA A 144 11.55 -5.05 0.30
C ALA A 144 11.62 -3.53 0.49
N LEU A 145 12.15 -2.80 -0.50
CA LEU A 145 12.21 -1.35 -0.52
C LEU A 145 10.80 -0.72 -0.47
N ASN A 146 9.87 -1.21 -1.27
CA ASN A 146 8.48 -0.77 -1.27
C ASN A 146 7.83 -0.96 0.12
N ASN A 147 8.01 -2.13 0.72
CA ASN A 147 7.50 -2.41 2.06
C ASN A 147 8.13 -1.49 3.12
N PHE A 148 9.43 -1.20 3.01
CA PHE A 148 10.11 -0.27 3.90
C PHE A 148 9.52 1.14 3.81
N ILE A 149 9.35 1.68 2.60
CA ILE A 149 8.76 3.00 2.36
C ILE A 149 7.32 3.05 2.91
N ILE A 150 6.50 2.03 2.65
CA ILE A 150 5.14 1.96 3.15
C ILE A 150 5.10 1.94 4.69
N ARG A 151 6.06 1.26 5.33
CA ARG A 151 6.17 1.26 6.81
C ARG A 151 6.51 2.65 7.34
N GLN A 152 7.44 3.36 6.72
CA GLN A 152 7.77 4.74 7.13
C GLN A 152 6.58 5.68 7.01
N LEU A 153 5.82 5.57 5.93
CA LEU A 153 4.58 6.35 5.75
C LEU A 153 3.54 6.05 6.83
N ARG A 154 3.41 4.78 7.26
CA ARG A 154 2.52 4.41 8.38
C ARG A 154 2.97 5.02 9.69
N TYR A 155 4.26 4.92 10.01
CA TYR A 155 4.80 5.51 11.24
C TYR A 155 4.62 7.04 11.28
N ALA A 156 4.76 7.73 10.15
CA ALA A 156 4.50 9.15 10.05
C ALA A 156 3.03 9.49 10.37
N ALA A 157 2.09 8.71 9.85
CA ALA A 157 0.66 8.90 10.12
C ALA A 157 0.31 8.61 11.60
N ASP A 158 0.87 7.54 12.15
CA ASP A 158 0.63 7.14 13.54
C ASP A 158 1.22 8.17 14.52
N ARG A 159 2.41 8.74 14.22
CA ARG A 159 2.98 9.88 14.99
C ARG A 159 2.09 11.12 14.95
N CYS A 160 1.53 11.43 13.78
CA CYS A 160 0.61 12.56 13.65
C CYS A 160 -0.67 12.34 14.47
N GLY A 161 -1.19 11.11 14.51
CA GLY A 161 -2.32 10.74 15.35
C GLY A 161 -2.01 10.83 16.85
N ALA A 162 -0.85 10.34 17.27
CA ALA A 162 -0.43 10.38 18.67
C ALA A 162 -0.17 11.82 19.19
N ALA A 163 0.44 12.67 18.37
CA ALA A 163 0.73 14.06 18.74
C ALA A 163 -0.52 14.92 19.01
N LYS A 164 -1.70 14.48 18.56
CA LYS A 164 -2.97 15.18 18.79
C LYS A 164 -3.72 14.74 20.04
N MET A 165 -3.27 13.65 20.64
CA MET A 165 -3.90 13.08 21.83
C MET A 165 -3.14 13.42 23.13
N GLY A 166 -1.90 13.92 23.02
CA GLY A 166 -1.05 14.40 24.11
C GLY A 166 -1.00 15.91 24.18
#